data_3bd642d66a5054a5ab5d8684022975e1
#
_entry.id   3bd642d66a5054a5ab5d8684022975e1
#
_cell.length_a   1.000
_cell.length_b   1.000
_cell.length_c   1.000
_cell.angle_alpha   90.00
_cell.angle_beta   90.00
_cell.angle_gamma   90.00
#
_symmetry.space_group_name_H-M   'P 1'
#
loop_
_entity.id
_entity.type
_entity.pdbx_description
1 polymer ?
#
loop_
_entity_poly.entity_id
_entity_poly.type
_entity_poly.pdbx_seq_one_letter_code
_entity_poly.pdbx_strand_id
1 'polypeptide(L)'
;AAEIWSSTSVFAILLLAGLMGIPKDPIEAAKVDGCNSWQVFKNITLPFLMPFIFIAMTIRSLDVARAYDIVQMMTGGGPAKRTELLWTLISRTGYVDAKMGLANAMSYISIFLSIAFTFFFFYKLMEARKILSYD
;
A
#
# COMPACT_ATOMS: atom_id res chain seq x y z
N ALA A 1 -0.43 -10.19 -10.72
CA ALA A 1 -0.68 -11.43 -9.94
C ALA A 1 0.47 -11.72 -8.97
N ALA A 2 1.74 -11.78 -9.43
CA ALA A 2 2.90 -12.12 -8.57
C ALA A 2 3.09 -11.15 -7.41
N GLU A 3 2.99 -9.86 -7.64
CA GLU A 3 3.05 -8.81 -6.63
C GLU A 3 1.95 -8.95 -5.56
N ILE A 4 0.74 -9.28 -5.96
CA ILE A 4 -0.37 -9.51 -5.02
C ILE A 4 -0.05 -10.73 -4.16
N TRP A 5 0.42 -11.80 -4.76
CA TRP A 5 0.74 -13.03 -4.05
C TRP A 5 1.85 -12.82 -3.00
N SER A 6 2.95 -12.17 -3.37
CA SER A 6 4.07 -11.92 -2.46
C SER A 6 3.71 -10.99 -1.29
N SER A 7 2.86 -10.00 -1.55
CA SER A 7 2.48 -9.00 -0.53
C SER A 7 1.34 -9.45 0.38
N THR A 8 0.51 -10.40 -0.05
CA THR A 8 -0.69 -10.83 0.70
C THR A 8 -0.35 -11.29 2.12
N SER A 9 0.74 -12.03 2.30
CA SER A 9 1.16 -12.54 3.62
C SER A 9 1.48 -11.40 4.59
N VAL A 10 2.19 -10.37 4.14
CA VAL A 10 2.56 -9.23 4.97
C VAL A 10 1.32 -8.43 5.38
N PHE A 11 0.42 -8.18 4.44
CA PHE A 11 -0.82 -7.47 4.72
C PHE A 11 -1.75 -8.26 5.63
N ALA A 12 -1.85 -9.59 5.44
CA ALA A 12 -2.64 -10.46 6.28
C ALA A 12 -2.16 -10.41 7.74
N ILE A 13 -0.84 -10.51 7.98
CA ILE A 13 -0.27 -10.44 9.33
C ILE A 13 -0.52 -9.07 9.95
N LEU A 14 -0.31 -7.98 9.19
CA LEU A 14 -0.51 -6.62 9.70
C LEU A 14 -1.97 -6.36 10.09
N LEU A 15 -2.92 -6.76 9.26
CA LEU A 15 -4.35 -6.61 9.52
C LEU A 15 -4.80 -7.53 10.65
N LEU A 16 -4.25 -8.73 10.75
CA LEU A 16 -4.52 -9.66 11.86
C LEU A 16 -4.06 -9.07 13.20
N ALA A 17 -2.87 -8.49 13.23
CA ALA A 17 -2.37 -7.79 14.42
C ALA A 17 -3.30 -6.62 14.81
N GLY A 18 -3.79 -5.86 13.82
CA GLY A 18 -4.79 -4.82 14.05
C GLY A 18 -6.10 -5.36 14.62
N LEU A 19 -6.60 -6.47 14.08
CA LEU A 19 -7.83 -7.14 14.58
C LEU A 19 -7.68 -7.64 16.01
N MET A 20 -6.52 -8.21 16.34
CA MET A 20 -6.24 -8.70 17.71
C MET A 20 -6.14 -7.56 18.74
N GLY A 21 -5.82 -6.35 18.30
CA GLY A 21 -5.75 -5.16 19.13
C GLY A 21 -7.10 -4.51 19.43
N ILE A 22 -8.20 -4.96 18.81
CA ILE A 22 -9.54 -4.38 19.04
C ILE A 22 -10.05 -4.82 20.42
N PRO A 23 -10.45 -3.87 21.31
CA PRO A 23 -11.10 -4.21 22.57
C PRO A 23 -12.38 -5.00 22.35
N LYS A 24 -12.67 -5.96 23.22
CA LYS A 24 -13.89 -6.78 23.13
C LYS A 24 -15.13 -6.03 23.58
N ASP A 25 -14.98 -5.12 24.54
CA ASP A 25 -16.08 -4.42 25.19
C ASP A 25 -17.01 -3.67 24.20
N PRO A 26 -16.52 -2.87 23.25
CA PRO A 26 -17.37 -2.22 22.24
C PRO A 26 -18.12 -3.21 21.35
N ILE A 27 -17.48 -4.36 21.05
CA ILE A 27 -18.10 -5.40 20.22
C ILE A 27 -19.24 -6.11 20.98
N GLU A 28 -19.02 -6.38 22.27
CA GLU A 28 -20.02 -7.03 23.13
C GLU A 28 -21.19 -6.08 23.41
N ALA A 29 -20.92 -4.81 23.69
CA ALA A 29 -21.96 -3.80 23.87
C ALA A 29 -22.85 -3.67 22.62
N ALA A 30 -22.25 -3.58 21.43
CA ALA A 30 -23.02 -3.50 20.19
C ALA A 30 -23.88 -4.74 19.92
N LYS A 31 -23.44 -5.93 20.35
CA LYS A 31 -24.26 -7.16 20.25
C LYS A 31 -25.44 -7.11 21.20
N VAL A 32 -25.26 -6.59 22.41
CA VAL A 32 -26.36 -6.41 23.38
C VAL A 32 -27.38 -5.39 22.84
N ASP A 33 -26.93 -4.35 22.14
CA ASP A 33 -27.77 -3.36 21.47
C ASP A 33 -28.47 -3.92 20.21
N GLY A 34 -28.28 -5.19 19.88
CA GLY A 34 -28.93 -5.85 18.75
C GLY A 34 -28.30 -5.56 17.38
N CYS A 35 -27.09 -5.07 17.35
CA CYS A 35 -26.38 -4.80 16.08
C CYS A 35 -26.10 -6.09 15.32
N ASN A 36 -26.36 -6.07 14.01
CA ASN A 36 -25.97 -7.13 13.09
C ASN A 36 -24.44 -7.15 12.91
N SER A 37 -23.87 -8.32 12.59
CA SER A 37 -22.43 -8.50 12.33
C SER A 37 -21.86 -7.50 11.31
N TRP A 38 -22.61 -7.11 10.29
CA TRP A 38 -22.21 -6.10 9.31
C TRP A 38 -22.14 -4.69 9.93
N GLN A 39 -23.06 -4.35 10.81
CA GLN A 39 -23.04 -3.07 11.54
C GLN A 39 -21.85 -2.99 12.49
N VAL A 40 -21.58 -4.07 13.24
CA VAL A 40 -20.40 -4.19 14.11
C VAL A 40 -19.11 -4.04 13.29
N PHE A 41 -19.01 -4.73 12.15
CA PHE A 41 -17.85 -4.61 11.28
C PHE A 41 -17.67 -3.19 10.78
N LYS A 42 -18.71 -2.57 10.22
CA LYS A 42 -18.62 -1.25 9.60
C LYS A 42 -18.38 -0.12 10.60
N ASN A 43 -19.03 -0.18 11.77
CA ASN A 43 -19.04 0.93 12.72
C ASN A 43 -17.99 0.80 13.83
N ILE A 44 -17.51 -0.41 14.11
CA ILE A 44 -16.52 -0.66 15.16
C ILE A 44 -15.22 -1.21 14.57
N THR A 45 -15.28 -2.39 13.94
CA THR A 45 -14.06 -3.08 13.49
C THR A 45 -13.30 -2.29 12.43
N LEU A 46 -13.98 -1.78 11.41
CA LEU A 46 -13.36 -1.07 10.30
C LEU A 46 -12.69 0.25 10.73
N PRO A 47 -13.30 1.12 11.55
CA PRO A 47 -12.64 2.31 12.07
C PRO A 47 -11.37 2.00 12.87
N PHE A 48 -11.40 0.98 13.73
CA PHE A 48 -10.21 0.54 14.47
C PHE A 48 -9.09 0.00 13.56
N LEU A 49 -9.46 -0.63 12.43
CA LEU A 49 -8.48 -1.13 11.44
C LEU A 49 -7.93 -0.03 10.53
N MET A 50 -8.58 1.10 10.39
CA MET A 50 -8.17 2.17 9.48
C MET A 50 -6.71 2.58 9.62
N PRO A 51 -6.14 2.79 10.82
CA PRO A 51 -4.72 3.12 10.98
C PRO A 51 -3.80 2.04 10.40
N PHE A 52 -4.12 0.76 10.61
CA PHE A 52 -3.34 -0.37 10.09
C PHE A 52 -3.43 -0.46 8.57
N ILE A 53 -4.61 -0.19 8.00
CA ILE A 53 -4.81 -0.12 6.55
C ILE A 53 -3.97 1.01 5.95
N PHE A 54 -3.96 2.20 6.55
CA PHE A 54 -3.15 3.32 6.06
C PHE A 54 -1.65 3.09 6.21
N ILE A 55 -1.20 2.43 7.29
CA ILE A 55 0.20 1.99 7.43
C ILE A 55 0.56 1.02 6.29
N ALA A 56 -0.27 0.01 6.06
CA ALA A 56 -0.10 -0.95 4.99
C ALA A 56 -0.02 -0.27 3.62
N MET A 57 -0.94 0.65 3.33
CA MET A 57 -0.96 1.41 2.08
C MET A 57 0.26 2.31 1.92
N THR A 58 0.75 2.92 3.00
CA THR A 58 1.96 3.75 2.98
C THR A 58 3.18 2.91 2.62
N ILE A 59 3.37 1.76 3.27
CA ILE A 59 4.46 0.83 2.95
C ILE A 59 4.32 0.38 1.48
N ARG A 60 3.12 -0.01 1.08
CA ARG A 60 2.88 -0.50 -0.28
C ARG A 60 3.10 0.55 -1.36
N SER A 61 2.80 1.81 -1.09
CA SER A 61 3.05 2.89 -2.04
C SER A 61 4.53 3.03 -2.39
N LEU A 62 5.40 2.83 -1.40
CA LEU A 62 6.86 2.83 -1.59
C LEU A 62 7.32 1.62 -2.41
N ASP A 63 6.77 0.44 -2.13
CA ASP A 63 7.15 -0.80 -2.83
C ASP A 63 6.72 -0.77 -4.30
N VAL A 64 5.47 -0.38 -4.56
CA VAL A 64 4.94 -0.27 -5.93
C VAL A 64 5.69 0.78 -6.74
N ALA A 65 6.04 1.90 -6.11
CA ALA A 65 6.79 2.96 -6.76
C ALA A 65 8.18 2.50 -7.23
N ARG A 66 8.74 1.47 -6.59
CA ARG A 66 10.06 0.89 -6.91
C ARG A 66 9.97 -0.51 -7.53
N ALA A 67 8.77 -0.95 -7.94
CA ALA A 67 8.57 -2.27 -8.50
C ALA A 67 9.38 -2.43 -9.82
N TYR A 68 10.49 -3.12 -9.75
CA TYR A 68 11.40 -3.41 -10.86
C TYR A 68 11.67 -4.90 -10.97
N ASP A 69 12.13 -5.51 -9.87
CA ASP A 69 12.72 -6.85 -9.85
C ASP A 69 11.77 -7.92 -10.39
N ILE A 70 10.53 -7.93 -9.89
CA ILE A 70 9.54 -8.96 -10.29
C ILE A 70 9.22 -8.87 -11.77
N VAL A 71 9.03 -7.66 -12.30
CA VAL A 71 8.70 -7.49 -13.73
C VAL A 71 9.90 -7.79 -14.59
N GLN A 72 11.09 -7.36 -14.19
CA GLN A 72 12.33 -7.61 -14.92
C GLN A 72 12.65 -9.11 -14.97
N MET A 73 12.53 -9.82 -13.84
CA MET A 73 12.84 -11.25 -13.77
C MET A 73 11.78 -12.13 -14.44
N MET A 74 10.49 -11.78 -14.36
CA MET A 74 9.43 -12.61 -14.91
C MET A 74 9.18 -12.39 -16.40
N THR A 75 9.25 -11.15 -16.86
CA THR A 75 8.79 -10.78 -18.22
C THR A 75 9.79 -9.93 -19.01
N GLY A 76 10.78 -9.33 -18.35
CA GLY A 76 11.69 -8.38 -19.00
C GLY A 76 10.99 -7.21 -19.68
N GLY A 77 9.75 -6.86 -19.23
CA GLY A 77 8.89 -5.87 -19.88
C GLY A 77 8.04 -6.41 -21.04
N GLY A 78 8.21 -7.68 -21.45
CA GLY A 78 7.53 -8.29 -22.61
C GLY A 78 6.20 -8.96 -22.30
N PRO A 79 5.46 -9.52 -23.31
CA PRO A 79 5.69 -9.33 -24.74
C PRO A 79 5.27 -7.93 -25.21
N ALA A 80 5.94 -7.41 -26.22
CA ALA A 80 5.64 -6.11 -26.86
C ALA A 80 5.54 -4.93 -25.89
N LYS A 81 6.33 -4.91 -24.82
CA LYS A 81 6.36 -3.87 -23.76
C LYS A 81 5.06 -3.71 -22.96
N ARG A 82 4.17 -4.70 -23.00
CA ARG A 82 2.87 -4.62 -22.31
C ARG A 82 2.97 -4.70 -20.79
N THR A 83 4.07 -5.19 -20.25
CA THR A 83 4.33 -5.29 -18.82
C THR A 83 5.42 -4.31 -18.36
N GLU A 84 5.84 -3.40 -19.23
CA GLU A 84 6.87 -2.41 -18.93
C GLU A 84 6.36 -1.41 -17.89
N LEU A 85 7.07 -1.31 -16.78
CA LEU A 85 6.84 -0.33 -15.72
C LEU A 85 7.80 0.83 -15.88
N LEU A 86 7.53 1.93 -15.15
CA LEU A 86 8.38 3.12 -15.20
C LEU A 86 9.85 2.79 -14.87
N TRP A 87 10.11 1.96 -13.87
CA TRP A 87 11.47 1.57 -13.49
C TRP A 87 12.14 0.63 -14.49
N THR A 88 11.41 -0.27 -15.14
CA THR A 88 11.96 -1.11 -16.21
C THR A 88 12.29 -0.26 -17.45
N LEU A 89 11.46 0.74 -17.75
CA LEU A 89 11.73 1.71 -18.82
C LEU A 89 12.99 2.55 -18.52
N ILE A 90 13.12 3.06 -17.29
CA ILE A 90 14.30 3.83 -16.85
C ILE A 90 15.57 2.99 -17.00
N SER A 91 15.54 1.76 -16.49
CA SER A 91 16.66 0.82 -16.57
C SER A 91 17.05 0.54 -18.03
N ARG A 92 16.09 0.26 -18.89
CA ARG A 92 16.34 0.03 -20.31
C ARG A 92 16.93 1.27 -20.97
N THR A 93 16.35 2.46 -20.76
CA THR A 93 16.82 3.71 -21.35
C THR A 93 18.24 4.03 -20.92
N GLY A 94 18.61 3.76 -19.68
CA GLY A 94 19.95 3.98 -19.16
C GLY A 94 20.96 2.95 -19.65
N TYR A 95 20.68 1.66 -19.44
CA TYR A 95 21.67 0.61 -19.64
C TYR A 95 21.65 0.01 -21.05
N VAL A 96 20.49 -0.06 -21.70
CA VAL A 96 20.39 -0.66 -23.05
C VAL A 96 20.53 0.41 -24.12
N ASP A 97 19.77 1.52 -24.00
CA ASP A 97 19.79 2.60 -24.98
C ASP A 97 20.95 3.59 -24.74
N ALA A 98 21.74 3.41 -23.68
CA ALA A 98 22.88 4.25 -23.27
C ALA A 98 22.55 5.76 -23.10
N LYS A 99 21.28 6.09 -22.82
CA LYS A 99 20.80 7.47 -22.63
C LYS A 99 20.74 7.83 -21.16
N MET A 100 21.89 7.84 -20.48
CA MET A 100 21.97 8.05 -19.02
C MET A 100 21.34 9.36 -18.55
N GLY A 101 21.48 10.46 -19.29
CA GLY A 101 20.87 11.76 -18.95
C GLY A 101 19.35 11.69 -18.92
N LEU A 102 18.73 11.02 -19.91
CA LEU A 102 17.29 10.84 -19.96
C LEU A 102 16.80 9.91 -18.84
N ALA A 103 17.50 8.80 -18.60
CA ALA A 103 17.18 7.86 -17.53
C ALA A 103 17.22 8.55 -16.15
N ASN A 104 18.24 9.38 -15.90
CA ASN A 104 18.31 10.15 -14.66
C ASN A 104 17.15 11.15 -14.52
N ALA A 105 16.80 11.88 -15.57
CA ALA A 105 15.66 12.79 -15.55
C ALA A 105 14.34 12.06 -15.21
N MET A 106 14.10 10.90 -15.82
CA MET A 106 12.95 10.04 -15.54
C MET A 106 12.96 9.52 -14.09
N SER A 107 14.14 9.19 -13.54
CA SER A 107 14.30 8.76 -12.14
C SER A 107 13.89 9.87 -11.17
N TYR A 108 14.28 11.11 -11.40
CA TYR A 108 13.85 12.25 -10.56
C TYR A 108 12.34 12.43 -10.57
N ILE A 109 11.70 12.36 -11.74
CA ILE A 109 10.23 12.43 -11.84
C ILE A 109 9.57 11.29 -11.04
N SER A 110 10.11 10.07 -11.15
CA SER A 110 9.62 8.91 -10.38
C SER A 110 9.71 9.12 -8.87
N ILE A 111 10.83 9.71 -8.40
CA ILE A 111 11.02 10.00 -6.98
C ILE A 111 9.98 11.03 -6.50
N PHE A 112 9.76 12.11 -7.25
CA PHE A 112 8.74 13.11 -6.89
C PHE A 112 7.33 12.51 -6.83
N LEU A 113 6.96 11.68 -7.79
CA LEU A 113 5.68 10.97 -7.77
C LEU A 113 5.56 10.05 -6.55
N SER A 114 6.60 9.29 -6.22
CA SER A 114 6.63 8.39 -5.07
C SER A 114 6.47 9.15 -3.76
N ILE A 115 7.16 10.27 -3.60
CA ILE A 115 7.05 11.14 -2.43
C ILE A 115 5.63 11.69 -2.31
N ALA A 116 5.04 12.17 -3.39
CA ALA A 116 3.69 12.71 -3.39
C ALA A 116 2.65 11.66 -2.95
N PHE A 117 2.73 10.43 -3.49
CA PHE A 117 1.87 9.32 -3.10
C PHE A 117 2.05 8.95 -1.62
N THR A 118 3.29 8.79 -1.18
CA THR A 118 3.60 8.42 0.21
C THR A 118 3.11 9.50 1.18
N PHE A 119 3.33 10.77 0.85
CA PHE A 119 2.88 11.89 1.67
C PHE A 119 1.35 11.94 1.78
N PHE A 120 0.63 11.67 0.70
CA PHE A 120 -0.83 11.59 0.71
C PHE A 120 -1.35 10.52 1.68
N PHE A 121 -0.80 9.30 1.63
CA PHE A 121 -1.22 8.22 2.53
C PHE A 121 -0.80 8.48 3.97
N PHE A 122 0.39 9.06 4.18
CA PHE A 122 0.85 9.44 5.51
C PHE A 122 -0.03 10.52 6.15
N TYR A 123 -0.44 11.51 5.37
CA TYR A 123 -1.37 12.54 5.84
C TYR A 123 -2.72 11.93 6.27
N LYS A 124 -3.25 11.02 5.46
CA LYS A 124 -4.48 10.28 5.79
C LYS A 124 -4.33 9.41 7.04
N LEU A 125 -3.17 8.80 7.25
CA LEU A 125 -2.87 8.07 8.47
C LEU A 125 -2.92 8.97 9.70
N MET A 126 -2.33 10.17 9.62
CA MET A 126 -2.37 11.13 10.73
C MET A 126 -3.79 11.61 11.04
N GLU A 127 -4.61 11.81 10.03
CA GLU A 127 -6.03 12.15 10.18
C GLU A 127 -6.80 11.02 10.87
N ALA A 128 -6.60 9.77 10.45
CA ALA A 128 -7.24 8.61 11.05
C ALA A 128 -6.84 8.40 12.52
N ARG A 129 -5.57 8.64 12.87
CA ARG A 129 -5.11 8.56 14.27
C ARG A 129 -5.76 9.60 15.18
N LYS A 130 -6.01 10.81 14.68
CA LYS A 130 -6.68 11.85 15.47
C LYS A 130 -8.10 11.44 15.87
N ILE A 131 -8.82 10.74 15.01
CA ILE A 131 -10.18 10.27 15.29
C ILE A 131 -10.19 9.26 16.46
N LEU A 132 -9.15 8.43 16.58
CA LEU A 132 -9.04 7.41 17.63
C LEU A 132 -8.46 7.95 18.95
N SER A 133 -7.88 9.14 18.96
CA SER A 133 -7.28 9.73 20.16
C SER A 133 -8.21 10.70 20.91
N TYR A 134 -9.46 10.85 20.48
CA TYR A 134 -10.46 11.72 21.11
C TYR A 134 -11.42 10.97 22.06
N ASP A 135 -11.22 9.66 22.26
CA ASP A 135 -11.86 8.83 23.28
C ASP A 135 -10.80 8.39 24.32
#